data_857fbbe0a54940b9a20b6e56e56f928f
#
_entry.id   857fbbe0a54940b9a20b6e56e56f928f
#
_cell.length_a   1.000
_cell.length_b   1.000
_cell.length_c   1.000
_cell.angle_alpha   90.00
_cell.angle_beta   90.00
_cell.angle_gamma   90.00
#
_symmetry.space_group_name_H-M   'P 1'
#
loop_
_entity.id
_entity.type
_entity.pdbx_description
1 polymer ?
#
loop_
_entity_poly.entity_id
_entity_poly.type
_entity_poly.pdbx_seq_one_letter_code
_entity_poly.pdbx_strand_id
1 'polypeptide(L)'
;MNRGLSGQFEHSAGGGEAFDAFVPAPLPPTPALSIDPELQGLLDAAHVALGRLDSLTLLLPDKSTFLYSYIRKEAVLSSQIEGTQSSIADLMLFEAEAAPGVPLDDVREVSCYVNALEHGMARLAEGFPLSTRLFNEMHERLLAHGRGASKSPGEYRRSQNWIGGARPSRATYVPPPPHRVNELMGSLEKFLNDIPERYPSLIKAALAHVQFETIHPYLDGNGRLGRLLIPLVFVKEGVLAEPLLYVSLHFKRHRDTYYDLLQSTRTNGDWEKWLRFFATAVESSARQAVEMVKALNALGNQDRERIAGLGRIAPSCLQVYQTLFRRPVMRIADIGAITAQSANTVNKMLGELTRLAIVEEVTGQKRNRVYQYSAYLAILNRESD
;
A
#
# COMPACT_ATOMS: atom_id res chain seq x y z
N MET A 1 -2.61 28.93 -9.72
CA MET A 1 -2.71 29.29 -11.15
C MET A 1 -3.92 28.56 -11.72
N ASN A 2 -4.81 29.19 -12.47
CA ASN A 2 -5.92 28.49 -13.11
C ASN A 2 -5.45 28.04 -14.50
N ARG A 3 -5.17 26.72 -14.69
CA ARG A 3 -4.71 26.16 -15.97
C ARG A 3 -5.89 25.71 -16.86
N GLY A 4 -7.11 25.68 -16.33
CA GLY A 4 -8.23 25.03 -17.01
C GLY A 4 -8.06 23.51 -17.07
N LEU A 5 -8.61 22.89 -18.11
CA LEU A 5 -8.54 21.44 -18.30
C LEU A 5 -7.08 20.95 -18.43
N SER A 6 -6.70 19.92 -17.69
CA SER A 6 -5.40 19.24 -17.85
C SER A 6 -5.42 18.16 -18.95
N GLY A 7 -6.27 18.31 -19.92
CA GLY A 7 -6.45 17.41 -21.05
C GLY A 7 -7.56 17.93 -21.99
N GLN A 8 -8.20 17.02 -22.68
CA GLN A 8 -9.30 17.33 -23.58
C GLN A 8 -10.39 16.26 -23.49
N PHE A 9 -11.60 16.62 -23.88
CA PHE A 9 -12.67 15.64 -24.04
C PHE A 9 -12.66 15.08 -25.46
N GLU A 10 -12.82 13.77 -25.56
CA GLU A 10 -13.02 13.05 -26.82
C GLU A 10 -14.46 12.50 -26.81
N HIS A 11 -15.26 12.94 -27.81
CA HIS A 11 -16.63 12.49 -27.94
C HIS A 11 -16.66 11.05 -28.41
N SER A 12 -17.35 10.20 -27.69
CA SER A 12 -17.48 8.77 -27.97
C SER A 12 -18.94 8.38 -28.03
N ALA A 13 -19.29 7.49 -28.95
CA ALA A 13 -20.59 6.84 -29.01
C ALA A 13 -20.39 5.33 -28.91
N GLY A 14 -21.00 4.70 -27.92
CA GLY A 14 -20.90 3.27 -27.69
C GLY A 14 -22.13 2.74 -26.95
N GLY A 15 -22.57 1.53 -27.30
CA GLY A 15 -23.72 0.90 -26.63
C GLY A 15 -25.05 1.62 -26.77
N GLY A 16 -25.22 2.49 -27.83
CA GLY A 16 -26.40 3.28 -28.05
C GLY A 16 -26.46 4.60 -27.27
N GLU A 17 -25.35 5.03 -26.68
CA GLU A 17 -25.23 6.22 -25.85
C GLU A 17 -24.03 7.07 -26.28
N ALA A 18 -24.18 8.40 -26.25
CA ALA A 18 -23.10 9.35 -26.47
C ALA A 18 -22.57 9.87 -25.11
N PHE A 19 -21.25 10.01 -24.98
CA PHE A 19 -20.59 10.54 -23.79
C PHE A 19 -19.25 11.17 -24.16
N ASP A 20 -18.74 12.00 -23.27
CA ASP A 20 -17.44 12.63 -23.41
C ASP A 20 -16.43 11.95 -22.48
N ALA A 21 -15.39 11.35 -23.07
CA ALA A 21 -14.29 10.71 -22.35
C ALA A 21 -13.13 11.71 -22.19
N PHE A 22 -12.58 11.81 -21.00
CA PHE A 22 -11.46 12.71 -20.72
C PHE A 22 -10.12 12.08 -21.08
N VAL A 23 -9.37 12.71 -21.96
CA VAL A 23 -8.02 12.31 -22.40
C VAL A 23 -7.01 13.27 -21.77
N PRO A 24 -6.18 12.85 -20.79
CA PRO A 24 -5.23 13.72 -20.15
C PRO A 24 -4.10 14.14 -21.08
N ALA A 25 -3.59 15.36 -20.90
CA ALA A 25 -2.35 15.80 -21.51
C ALA A 25 -1.17 14.99 -20.93
N PRO A 26 -0.07 14.81 -21.67
CA PRO A 26 1.15 14.21 -21.15
C PRO A 26 1.73 15.00 -19.97
N LEU A 27 2.42 14.30 -19.07
CA LEU A 27 3.25 14.95 -18.05
C LEU A 27 4.59 15.43 -18.66
N PRO A 28 5.18 16.51 -18.12
CA PRO A 28 4.75 17.33 -17.00
C PRO A 28 3.61 18.29 -17.36
N PRO A 29 2.90 18.87 -16.36
CA PRO A 29 1.81 19.81 -16.61
C PRO A 29 2.28 21.07 -17.35
N THR A 30 1.44 21.54 -18.26
CA THR A 30 1.66 22.83 -18.97
C THR A 30 0.46 23.74 -18.69
N PRO A 31 0.66 25.02 -18.23
CA PRO A 31 1.94 25.63 -17.80
C PRO A 31 2.62 24.92 -16.64
N ALA A 32 3.94 25.11 -16.50
CA ALA A 32 4.73 24.47 -15.45
C ALA A 32 4.20 24.74 -14.03
N LEU A 33 4.54 23.87 -13.09
CA LEU A 33 4.15 24.02 -11.69
C LEU A 33 4.68 25.31 -11.08
N SER A 34 3.85 25.97 -10.28
CA SER A 34 4.23 27.14 -9.50
C SER A 34 4.44 26.74 -8.04
N ILE A 35 5.70 26.62 -7.65
CA ILE A 35 6.07 26.26 -6.29
C ILE A 35 6.25 27.55 -5.48
N ASP A 36 5.24 27.94 -4.71
CA ASP A 36 5.33 29.05 -3.78
C ASP A 36 6.02 28.64 -2.47
N PRO A 37 6.41 29.60 -1.60
CA PRO A 37 7.13 29.30 -0.36
C PRO A 37 6.40 28.35 0.59
N GLU A 38 5.08 28.38 0.63
CA GLU A 38 4.29 27.48 1.47
C GLU A 38 4.35 26.04 0.95
N LEU A 39 4.15 25.82 -0.34
CA LEU A 39 4.28 24.51 -0.97
C LEU A 39 5.71 23.97 -0.85
N GLN A 40 6.72 24.83 -1.04
CA GLN A 40 8.12 24.46 -0.83
C GLN A 40 8.34 23.96 0.60
N GLY A 41 7.82 24.66 1.60
CA GLY A 41 7.91 24.24 3.02
C GLY A 41 7.27 22.87 3.28
N LEU A 42 6.13 22.57 2.65
CA LEU A 42 5.49 21.24 2.74
C LEU A 42 6.33 20.14 2.08
N LEU A 43 6.90 20.43 0.90
CA LEU A 43 7.79 19.50 0.20
C LEU A 43 9.04 19.19 1.01
N ASP A 44 9.66 20.22 1.61
CA ASP A 44 10.83 20.07 2.47
C ASP A 44 10.52 19.25 3.72
N ALA A 45 9.39 19.53 4.38
CA ALA A 45 8.95 18.77 5.55
C ALA A 45 8.72 17.28 5.22
N ALA A 46 8.12 16.99 4.06
CA ALA A 46 7.92 15.63 3.59
C ALA A 46 9.25 14.92 3.30
N HIS A 47 10.21 15.58 2.65
CA HIS A 47 11.54 14.99 2.41
C HIS A 47 12.30 14.71 3.72
N VAL A 48 12.24 15.62 4.69
CA VAL A 48 12.86 15.42 6.02
C VAL A 48 12.20 14.21 6.74
N ALA A 49 10.88 14.07 6.64
CA ALA A 49 10.18 12.94 7.25
C ALA A 49 10.53 11.61 6.57
N LEU A 50 10.65 11.58 5.22
CA LEU A 50 11.10 10.40 4.46
C LEU A 50 12.53 10.01 4.84
N GLY A 51 13.47 10.95 4.92
CA GLY A 51 14.84 10.68 5.31
C GLY A 51 14.96 10.12 6.74
N ARG A 52 14.13 10.61 7.68
CA ARG A 52 14.06 10.04 9.04
C ARG A 52 13.53 8.61 9.03
N LEU A 53 12.50 8.34 8.24
CA LEU A 53 11.92 7.00 8.10
C LEU A 53 12.94 6.03 7.52
N ASP A 54 13.61 6.39 6.42
CA ASP A 54 14.63 5.57 5.78
C ASP A 54 15.79 5.26 6.72
N SER A 55 16.34 6.28 7.39
CA SER A 55 17.44 6.15 8.35
C SER A 55 17.09 5.21 9.52
N LEU A 56 15.86 5.32 10.04
CA LEU A 56 15.41 4.46 11.14
C LEU A 56 15.31 3.01 10.70
N THR A 57 14.90 2.76 9.47
CA THR A 57 14.78 1.42 8.89
C THR A 57 16.16 0.74 8.75
N LEU A 58 17.18 1.50 8.38
CA LEU A 58 18.55 0.98 8.29
C LEU A 58 19.11 0.54 9.65
N LEU A 59 18.62 1.13 10.73
CA LEU A 59 19.05 0.81 12.11
C LEU A 59 18.26 -0.33 12.76
N LEU A 60 17.20 -0.85 12.10
CA LEU A 60 16.44 -1.97 12.65
C LEU A 60 17.26 -3.25 12.62
N PRO A 61 17.36 -3.99 13.75
CA PRO A 61 18.06 -5.28 13.81
C PRO A 61 17.50 -6.32 12.84
N ASP A 62 16.20 -6.28 12.59
CA ASP A 62 15.47 -7.14 11.66
C ASP A 62 14.42 -6.34 10.91
N LYS A 63 14.79 -5.86 9.72
CA LYS A 63 13.91 -5.11 8.82
C LYS A 63 12.68 -5.92 8.38
N SER A 64 12.86 -7.24 8.20
CA SER A 64 11.82 -8.12 7.68
C SER A 64 10.59 -8.16 8.58
N THR A 65 10.78 -8.03 9.87
CA THR A 65 9.73 -7.99 10.89
C THR A 65 8.80 -6.80 10.68
N PHE A 66 9.36 -5.62 10.52
CA PHE A 66 8.58 -4.40 10.34
C PHE A 66 7.92 -4.37 8.97
N LEU A 67 8.68 -4.70 7.91
CA LEU A 67 8.15 -4.77 6.54
C LEU A 67 6.96 -5.71 6.43
N TYR A 68 7.04 -6.91 7.00
CA TYR A 68 5.96 -7.88 6.98
C TYR A 68 4.64 -7.29 7.43
N SER A 69 4.62 -6.68 8.61
CA SER A 69 3.39 -6.13 9.20
C SER A 69 2.95 -4.83 8.56
N TYR A 70 3.92 -3.99 8.16
CA TYR A 70 3.62 -2.66 7.61
C TYR A 70 3.05 -2.72 6.19
N ILE A 71 3.59 -3.63 5.35
CA ILE A 71 3.03 -3.92 4.02
C ILE A 71 1.57 -4.40 4.14
N ARG A 72 1.28 -5.25 5.12
CA ARG A 72 -0.07 -5.76 5.36
C ARG A 72 -1.04 -4.69 5.84
N LYS A 73 -0.54 -3.76 6.66
CA LYS A 73 -1.33 -2.59 7.07
C LYS A 73 -1.74 -1.75 5.85
N GLU A 74 -0.80 -1.44 4.96
CA GLU A 74 -1.09 -0.72 3.72
C GLU A 74 -2.08 -1.47 2.83
N ALA A 75 -1.87 -2.78 2.64
CA ALA A 75 -2.74 -3.61 1.82
C ALA A 75 -4.20 -3.55 2.30
N VAL A 76 -4.39 -3.64 3.62
CA VAL A 76 -5.72 -3.51 4.25
C VAL A 76 -6.29 -2.11 4.01
N LEU A 77 -5.55 -1.05 4.34
CA LEU A 77 -6.02 0.33 4.23
C LEU A 77 -6.34 0.72 2.78
N SER A 78 -5.47 0.35 1.84
CA SER A 78 -5.67 0.59 0.41
C SER A 78 -6.91 -0.13 -0.11
N SER A 79 -7.12 -1.39 0.29
CA SER A 79 -8.30 -2.16 -0.12
C SER A 79 -9.59 -1.65 0.53
N GLN A 80 -9.52 -1.12 1.76
CA GLN A 80 -10.67 -0.50 2.44
C GLN A 80 -11.15 0.78 1.75
N ILE A 81 -10.28 1.54 1.07
CA ILE A 81 -10.71 2.67 0.22
C ILE A 81 -11.65 2.19 -0.89
N GLU A 82 -11.42 0.98 -1.40
CA GLU A 82 -12.25 0.32 -2.44
C GLU A 82 -13.43 -0.47 -1.88
N GLY A 83 -13.62 -0.49 -0.55
CA GLY A 83 -14.79 -1.04 0.12
C GLY A 83 -14.65 -2.44 0.71
N THR A 84 -13.44 -3.02 0.80
CA THR A 84 -13.24 -4.26 1.58
C THR A 84 -13.42 -4.02 3.07
N GLN A 85 -13.80 -5.06 3.82
CA GLN A 85 -14.05 -4.99 5.27
C GLN A 85 -12.96 -5.66 6.11
N SER A 86 -11.90 -6.18 5.48
CA SER A 86 -10.83 -6.92 6.17
C SER A 86 -10.02 -6.02 7.12
N SER A 87 -9.65 -6.58 8.27
CA SER A 87 -8.67 -6.02 9.20
C SER A 87 -7.29 -6.67 9.01
N ILE A 88 -6.26 -6.10 9.66
CA ILE A 88 -4.91 -6.72 9.69
C ILE A 88 -4.96 -8.09 10.37
N ALA A 89 -5.76 -8.23 11.44
CA ALA A 89 -5.91 -9.49 12.14
C ALA A 89 -6.55 -10.56 11.24
N ASP A 90 -7.58 -10.22 10.46
CA ASP A 90 -8.22 -11.14 9.51
C ASP A 90 -7.23 -11.63 8.45
N LEU A 91 -6.41 -10.73 7.89
CA LEU A 91 -5.37 -11.08 6.92
C LEU A 91 -4.34 -12.04 7.53
N MET A 92 -3.85 -11.75 8.72
CA MET A 92 -2.85 -12.58 9.38
C MET A 92 -3.40 -13.95 9.83
N LEU A 93 -4.68 -14.00 10.24
CA LEU A 93 -5.38 -15.26 10.50
C LEU A 93 -5.50 -16.10 9.22
N PHE A 94 -5.88 -15.48 8.12
CA PHE A 94 -5.96 -16.17 6.83
C PHE A 94 -4.59 -16.72 6.40
N GLU A 95 -3.51 -15.94 6.52
CA GLU A 95 -2.15 -16.40 6.22
C GLU A 95 -1.67 -17.52 7.16
N ALA A 96 -2.20 -17.57 8.39
CA ALA A 96 -1.99 -18.66 9.32
C ALA A 96 -2.96 -19.84 9.09
N GLU A 97 -3.66 -19.90 7.93
CA GLU A 97 -4.65 -20.92 7.59
C GLU A 97 -5.76 -21.06 8.64
N ALA A 98 -6.08 -19.98 9.35
CA ALA A 98 -7.20 -19.90 10.27
C ALA A 98 -8.37 -19.16 9.62
N ALA A 99 -9.58 -19.37 10.15
CA ALA A 99 -10.76 -18.69 9.62
C ALA A 99 -10.76 -17.21 10.02
N PRO A 100 -10.79 -16.27 9.07
CA PRO A 100 -10.96 -14.85 9.37
C PRO A 100 -12.39 -14.54 9.82
N GLY A 101 -12.58 -13.40 10.48
CA GLY A 101 -13.89 -12.91 10.91
C GLY A 101 -14.75 -12.28 9.81
N VAL A 102 -14.26 -12.23 8.56
CA VAL A 102 -14.84 -11.55 7.41
C VAL A 102 -14.89 -12.46 6.18
N PRO A 103 -15.61 -12.09 5.09
CA PRO A 103 -15.65 -12.88 3.87
C PRO A 103 -14.25 -13.17 3.31
N LEU A 104 -14.02 -14.42 2.90
CA LEU A 104 -12.73 -14.88 2.38
C LEU A 104 -12.25 -14.10 1.16
N ASP A 105 -13.17 -13.64 0.32
CA ASP A 105 -12.81 -12.88 -0.90
C ASP A 105 -12.20 -11.53 -0.54
N ASP A 106 -12.68 -10.86 0.51
CA ASP A 106 -12.09 -9.61 0.98
C ASP A 106 -10.64 -9.80 1.44
N VAL A 107 -10.36 -10.89 2.17
CA VAL A 107 -9.00 -11.19 2.65
C VAL A 107 -8.09 -11.63 1.51
N ARG A 108 -8.59 -12.39 0.55
CA ARG A 108 -7.86 -12.77 -0.66
C ARG A 108 -7.45 -11.57 -1.48
N GLU A 109 -8.33 -10.58 -1.65
CA GLU A 109 -8.00 -9.33 -2.34
C GLU A 109 -6.84 -8.59 -1.66
N VAL A 110 -6.85 -8.53 -0.33
CA VAL A 110 -5.77 -7.93 0.44
C VAL A 110 -4.47 -8.72 0.31
N SER A 111 -4.53 -10.05 0.36
CA SER A 111 -3.36 -10.91 0.13
C SER A 111 -2.77 -10.73 -1.28
N CYS A 112 -3.61 -10.57 -2.31
CA CYS A 112 -3.18 -10.28 -3.66
C CYS A 112 -2.45 -8.92 -3.78
N TYR A 113 -2.86 -7.92 -3.01
CA TYR A 113 -2.16 -6.63 -2.94
C TYR A 113 -0.72 -6.80 -2.41
N VAL A 114 -0.55 -7.57 -1.33
CA VAL A 114 0.79 -7.89 -0.79
C VAL A 114 1.65 -8.56 -1.85
N ASN A 115 1.12 -9.59 -2.53
CA ASN A 115 1.84 -10.31 -3.59
C ASN A 115 2.23 -9.39 -4.77
N ALA A 116 1.37 -8.46 -5.14
CA ALA A 116 1.64 -7.50 -6.21
C ALA A 116 2.78 -6.55 -5.83
N LEU A 117 2.80 -6.04 -4.58
CA LEU A 117 3.88 -5.18 -4.09
C LEU A 117 5.21 -5.94 -4.01
N GLU A 118 5.22 -7.13 -3.39
CA GLU A 118 6.43 -7.95 -3.25
C GLU A 118 7.03 -8.27 -4.64
N HIS A 119 6.19 -8.56 -5.64
CA HIS A 119 6.64 -8.75 -7.01
C HIS A 119 7.27 -7.48 -7.59
N GLY A 120 6.59 -6.32 -7.48
CA GLY A 120 7.10 -5.04 -7.95
C GLY A 120 8.46 -4.71 -7.35
N MET A 121 8.62 -4.92 -6.04
CA MET A 121 9.88 -4.71 -5.34
C MET A 121 10.99 -5.65 -5.81
N ALA A 122 10.70 -6.94 -6.01
CA ALA A 122 11.66 -7.91 -6.52
C ALA A 122 12.16 -7.51 -7.92
N ARG A 123 11.24 -7.09 -8.80
CA ARG A 123 11.59 -6.63 -10.15
C ARG A 123 12.47 -5.37 -10.13
N LEU A 124 12.16 -4.41 -9.25
CA LEU A 124 13.00 -3.21 -9.09
C LEU A 124 14.41 -3.56 -8.58
N ALA A 125 14.52 -4.51 -7.64
CA ALA A 125 15.81 -5.00 -7.13
C ALA A 125 16.66 -5.69 -8.21
N GLU A 126 16.01 -6.32 -9.21
CA GLU A 126 16.66 -6.86 -10.41
C GLU A 126 17.08 -5.76 -11.42
N GLY A 127 16.80 -4.50 -11.15
CA GLY A 127 17.07 -3.37 -12.04
C GLY A 127 16.00 -3.16 -13.13
N PHE A 128 14.85 -3.80 -13.01
CA PHE A 128 13.76 -3.61 -13.97
C PHE A 128 13.17 -2.20 -13.85
N PRO A 129 12.87 -1.50 -14.95
CA PRO A 129 12.35 -0.14 -14.90
C PRO A 129 10.87 -0.11 -14.44
N LEU A 130 10.42 1.06 -13.96
CA LEU A 130 9.00 1.36 -13.83
C LEU A 130 8.38 1.45 -15.23
N SER A 131 7.76 0.37 -15.67
CA SER A 131 7.29 0.20 -17.05
C SER A 131 5.86 -0.31 -17.10
N THR A 132 5.22 -0.12 -18.23
CA THR A 132 3.90 -0.66 -18.54
C THR A 132 3.86 -2.18 -18.35
N ARG A 133 4.95 -2.88 -18.69
CA ARG A 133 5.07 -4.32 -18.44
C ARG A 133 5.04 -4.65 -16.95
N LEU A 134 5.78 -3.91 -16.12
CA LEU A 134 5.79 -4.13 -14.68
C LEU A 134 4.39 -3.91 -14.10
N PHE A 135 3.67 -2.86 -14.54
CA PHE A 135 2.30 -2.61 -14.08
C PHE A 135 1.35 -3.73 -14.47
N ASN A 136 1.49 -4.31 -15.67
CA ASN A 136 0.69 -5.45 -16.08
C ASN A 136 1.00 -6.71 -15.25
N GLU A 137 2.29 -7.01 -14.99
CA GLU A 137 2.70 -8.12 -14.13
C GLU A 137 2.16 -7.95 -12.68
N MET A 138 2.20 -6.74 -12.13
CA MET A 138 1.65 -6.44 -10.81
C MET A 138 0.12 -6.51 -10.79
N HIS A 139 -0.55 -5.98 -11.82
CA HIS A 139 -2.01 -6.04 -11.94
C HIS A 139 -2.52 -7.47 -12.05
N GLU A 140 -1.84 -8.35 -12.78
CA GLU A 140 -2.17 -9.78 -12.85
C GLU A 140 -2.17 -10.41 -11.45
N ARG A 141 -1.17 -10.13 -10.63
CA ARG A 141 -1.11 -10.61 -9.24
C ARG A 141 -2.15 -9.98 -8.33
N LEU A 142 -2.39 -8.69 -8.51
CA LEU A 142 -3.38 -7.93 -7.73
C LEU A 142 -4.79 -8.47 -7.89
N LEU A 143 -5.14 -8.96 -9.08
CA LEU A 143 -6.45 -9.50 -9.40
C LEU A 143 -6.46 -11.03 -9.57
N ALA A 144 -5.44 -11.75 -9.09
CA ALA A 144 -5.37 -13.20 -9.19
C ALA A 144 -6.56 -13.91 -8.51
N HIS A 145 -7.09 -13.33 -7.45
CA HIS A 145 -8.23 -13.87 -6.69
C HIS A 145 -9.19 -12.74 -6.26
N GLY A 146 -10.41 -13.11 -5.88
CA GLY A 146 -11.42 -12.17 -5.39
C GLY A 146 -12.29 -11.57 -6.52
N ARG A 147 -12.94 -10.45 -6.22
CA ARG A 147 -13.96 -9.84 -7.11
C ARG A 147 -13.45 -9.42 -8.49
N GLY A 148 -12.20 -9.06 -8.60
CA GLY A 148 -11.58 -8.58 -9.85
C GLY A 148 -11.02 -9.69 -10.75
N ALA A 149 -11.01 -10.97 -10.33
CA ALA A 149 -10.34 -12.05 -11.06
C ALA A 149 -10.86 -12.31 -12.48
N SER A 150 -12.12 -11.94 -12.78
CA SER A 150 -12.72 -12.02 -14.12
C SER A 150 -12.55 -10.76 -14.97
N LYS A 151 -11.79 -9.77 -14.50
CA LYS A 151 -11.63 -8.45 -15.14
C LYS A 151 -10.33 -8.33 -15.94
N SER A 152 -9.95 -9.37 -16.65
CA SER A 152 -8.73 -9.44 -17.50
C SER A 152 -7.46 -9.02 -16.73
N PRO A 153 -7.03 -9.77 -15.69
CA PRO A 153 -5.81 -9.46 -14.95
C PRO A 153 -4.60 -9.34 -15.88
N GLY A 154 -3.80 -8.29 -15.69
CA GLY A 154 -2.59 -8.04 -16.50
C GLY A 154 -2.83 -7.40 -17.87
N GLU A 155 -4.08 -7.22 -18.30
CA GLU A 155 -4.40 -6.64 -19.60
C GLU A 155 -5.11 -5.28 -19.48
N TYR A 156 -4.72 -4.33 -20.31
CA TYR A 156 -5.46 -3.08 -20.44
C TYR A 156 -6.87 -3.33 -20.96
N ARG A 157 -7.81 -2.54 -20.48
CA ARG A 157 -9.22 -2.61 -20.89
C ARG A 157 -9.40 -2.40 -22.39
N ARG A 158 -10.27 -3.19 -22.97
CA ARG A 158 -10.69 -3.10 -24.38
C ARG A 158 -12.09 -2.49 -24.52
N SER A 159 -12.77 -2.27 -23.40
CA SER A 159 -14.07 -1.61 -23.32
C SER A 159 -13.99 -0.33 -22.50
N GLN A 160 -14.97 0.55 -22.71
CA GLN A 160 -15.09 1.76 -21.92
C GLN A 160 -15.51 1.40 -20.49
N ASN A 161 -14.83 1.98 -19.50
CA ASN A 161 -15.22 2.00 -18.10
C ASN A 161 -15.56 3.43 -17.67
N TRP A 162 -16.15 3.58 -16.50
CA TRP A 162 -16.50 4.87 -15.92
C TRP A 162 -16.53 4.78 -14.39
N ILE A 163 -16.46 5.92 -13.73
CA ILE A 163 -16.46 6.04 -12.28
C ILE A 163 -17.70 6.82 -11.85
N GLY A 164 -18.48 6.25 -10.93
CA GLY A 164 -19.75 6.80 -10.48
C GLY A 164 -20.85 6.69 -11.53
N GLY A 165 -22.09 6.64 -11.08
CA GLY A 165 -23.25 6.53 -11.98
C GLY A 165 -23.47 5.14 -12.57
N ALA A 166 -24.65 4.95 -13.16
CA ALA A 166 -25.06 3.65 -13.73
C ALA A 166 -24.56 3.42 -15.17
N ARG A 167 -24.12 4.48 -15.88
CA ARG A 167 -23.71 4.48 -17.29
C ARG A 167 -22.80 5.67 -17.62
N PRO A 168 -22.01 5.62 -18.71
CA PRO A 168 -21.05 6.68 -19.06
C PRO A 168 -21.65 8.09 -19.12
N SER A 169 -22.81 8.28 -19.72
CA SER A 169 -23.47 9.61 -19.81
C SER A 169 -23.94 10.20 -18.48
N ARG A 170 -23.95 9.40 -17.40
CA ARG A 170 -24.31 9.83 -16.04
C ARG A 170 -23.18 9.59 -15.04
N ALA A 171 -21.98 9.31 -15.52
CA ALA A 171 -20.83 9.05 -14.69
C ALA A 171 -20.24 10.35 -14.13
N THR A 172 -19.64 10.26 -12.95
CA THR A 172 -18.85 11.36 -12.37
C THR A 172 -17.57 11.59 -13.18
N TYR A 173 -16.99 10.51 -13.69
CA TYR A 173 -15.78 10.55 -14.50
C TYR A 173 -15.78 9.44 -15.55
N VAL A 174 -15.46 9.79 -16.80
CA VAL A 174 -15.25 8.85 -17.89
C VAL A 174 -13.80 8.93 -18.36
N PRO A 175 -12.97 7.88 -18.07
CA PRO A 175 -11.59 7.80 -18.49
C PRO A 175 -11.43 7.77 -20.03
N PRO A 176 -10.19 7.93 -20.55
CA PRO A 176 -9.92 7.91 -21.98
C PRO A 176 -10.54 6.71 -22.69
N PRO A 177 -10.86 6.83 -23.98
CA PRO A 177 -11.31 5.69 -24.79
C PRO A 177 -10.25 4.57 -24.80
N PRO A 178 -10.63 3.28 -24.89
CA PRO A 178 -9.70 2.15 -24.81
C PRO A 178 -8.53 2.21 -25.78
N HIS A 179 -8.75 2.72 -27.00
CA HIS A 179 -7.71 2.83 -28.03
C HIS A 179 -6.59 3.84 -27.67
N ARG A 180 -6.84 4.76 -26.73
CA ARG A 180 -5.84 5.73 -26.25
C ARG A 180 -4.98 5.20 -25.10
N VAL A 181 -5.40 4.13 -24.42
CA VAL A 181 -4.76 3.66 -23.17
C VAL A 181 -3.29 3.33 -23.38
N ASN A 182 -2.94 2.59 -24.43
CA ASN A 182 -1.55 2.20 -24.70
C ASN A 182 -0.63 3.41 -24.90
N GLU A 183 -1.05 4.41 -25.66
CA GLU A 183 -0.31 5.64 -25.91
C GLU A 183 -0.10 6.43 -24.61
N LEU A 184 -1.16 6.60 -23.82
CA LEU A 184 -1.12 7.36 -22.56
C LEU A 184 -0.26 6.67 -21.51
N MET A 185 -0.35 5.35 -21.39
CA MET A 185 0.51 4.57 -20.49
C MET A 185 1.97 4.60 -20.94
N GLY A 186 2.25 4.56 -22.23
CA GLY A 186 3.61 4.75 -22.77
C GLY A 186 4.17 6.14 -22.48
N SER A 187 3.33 7.17 -22.49
CA SER A 187 3.73 8.55 -22.11
C SER A 187 4.01 8.64 -20.60
N LEU A 188 3.21 7.99 -19.76
CA LEU A 188 3.44 7.91 -18.32
C LEU A 188 4.75 7.15 -18.00
N GLU A 189 5.01 6.05 -18.71
CA GLU A 189 6.28 5.29 -18.57
C GLU A 189 7.49 6.18 -18.88
N LYS A 190 7.46 6.98 -19.96
CA LYS A 190 8.53 7.92 -20.28
C LYS A 190 8.76 8.91 -19.15
N PHE A 191 7.71 9.53 -18.63
CA PHE A 191 7.80 10.46 -17.50
C PHE A 191 8.41 9.82 -16.25
N LEU A 192 8.01 8.60 -15.90
CA LEU A 192 8.55 7.83 -14.76
C LEU A 192 10.05 7.50 -14.92
N ASN A 193 10.55 7.45 -16.17
CA ASN A 193 11.94 7.16 -16.50
C ASN A 193 12.70 8.42 -16.99
N ASP A 194 12.32 9.61 -16.50
CA ASP A 194 13.03 10.88 -16.70
C ASP A 194 13.07 11.38 -18.16
N ILE A 195 12.03 11.10 -18.94
CA ILE A 195 11.92 11.57 -20.33
C ILE A 195 10.69 12.48 -20.44
N PRO A 196 10.83 13.74 -20.86
CA PRO A 196 12.04 14.36 -21.39
C PRO A 196 13.05 14.86 -20.35
N GLU A 197 12.64 15.01 -19.08
CA GLU A 197 13.49 15.57 -18.03
C GLU A 197 13.17 14.95 -16.66
N ARG A 198 14.13 15.07 -15.74
CA ARG A 198 14.00 14.55 -14.38
C ARG A 198 13.20 15.51 -13.49
N TYR A 199 12.26 14.95 -12.75
CA TYR A 199 11.51 15.65 -11.71
C TYR A 199 11.94 15.22 -10.31
N PRO A 200 11.84 16.11 -9.30
CA PRO A 200 12.02 15.72 -7.90
C PRO A 200 11.08 14.55 -7.54
N SER A 201 11.60 13.56 -6.86
CA SER A 201 10.91 12.27 -6.63
C SER A 201 9.52 12.38 -5.98
N LEU A 202 9.36 13.32 -5.03
CA LEU A 202 8.05 13.58 -4.40
C LEU A 202 7.03 14.12 -5.42
N ILE A 203 7.44 15.08 -6.24
CA ILE A 203 6.60 15.65 -7.30
C ILE A 203 6.32 14.59 -8.36
N LYS A 204 7.33 13.82 -8.77
CA LYS A 204 7.18 12.72 -9.73
C LYS A 204 6.13 11.72 -9.26
N ALA A 205 6.22 11.25 -8.02
CA ALA A 205 5.25 10.31 -7.44
C ALA A 205 3.84 10.89 -7.42
N ALA A 206 3.69 12.15 -7.01
CA ALA A 206 2.41 12.84 -6.95
C ALA A 206 1.75 12.99 -8.33
N LEU A 207 2.52 13.44 -9.33
CA LEU A 207 2.03 13.64 -10.70
C LEU A 207 1.67 12.30 -11.36
N ALA A 208 2.56 11.30 -11.22
CA ALA A 208 2.38 9.97 -11.80
C ALA A 208 1.13 9.28 -11.25
N HIS A 209 0.87 9.42 -9.94
CA HIS A 209 -0.32 8.86 -9.32
C HIS A 209 -1.61 9.45 -9.93
N VAL A 210 -1.74 10.78 -10.03
CA VAL A 210 -2.91 11.43 -10.65
C VAL A 210 -3.06 11.00 -12.11
N GLN A 211 -1.95 10.98 -12.86
CA GLN A 211 -1.98 10.58 -14.26
C GLN A 211 -2.46 9.15 -14.45
N PHE A 212 -1.96 8.22 -13.62
CA PHE A 212 -2.39 6.82 -13.64
C PHE A 212 -3.87 6.69 -13.31
N GLU A 213 -4.36 7.35 -12.24
CA GLU A 213 -5.77 7.38 -11.86
C GLU A 213 -6.66 8.02 -12.93
N THR A 214 -6.11 8.97 -13.69
CA THR A 214 -6.82 9.62 -14.79
C THR A 214 -6.90 8.72 -16.03
N ILE A 215 -5.82 8.04 -16.39
CA ILE A 215 -5.82 7.08 -17.51
C ILE A 215 -6.74 5.90 -17.21
N HIS A 216 -6.73 5.42 -15.97
CA HIS A 216 -7.56 4.31 -15.49
C HIS A 216 -7.50 3.10 -16.41
N PRO A 217 -6.31 2.51 -16.62
CA PRO A 217 -6.03 1.64 -17.76
C PRO A 217 -6.68 0.26 -17.69
N TYR A 218 -7.16 -0.18 -16.54
CA TYR A 218 -7.73 -1.51 -16.32
C TYR A 218 -9.23 -1.46 -16.05
N LEU A 219 -9.88 -2.63 -16.13
CA LEU A 219 -11.32 -2.74 -15.82
C LEU A 219 -11.60 -2.67 -14.30
N ASP A 220 -10.64 -3.05 -13.46
CA ASP A 220 -10.69 -3.02 -12.00
C ASP A 220 -9.27 -2.87 -11.45
N GLY A 221 -9.09 -2.60 -10.16
CA GLY A 221 -7.79 -2.55 -9.50
C GLY A 221 -6.94 -1.31 -9.73
N ASN A 222 -7.42 -0.32 -10.50
CA ASN A 222 -6.65 0.89 -10.81
C ASN A 222 -6.24 1.64 -9.53
N GLY A 223 -7.17 1.95 -8.63
CA GLY A 223 -6.88 2.67 -7.40
C GLY A 223 -5.83 1.97 -6.53
N ARG A 224 -5.93 0.65 -6.36
CA ARG A 224 -4.95 -0.14 -5.61
C ARG A 224 -3.57 -0.10 -6.27
N LEU A 225 -3.49 -0.29 -7.59
CA LEU A 225 -2.23 -0.23 -8.32
C LEU A 225 -1.64 1.19 -8.37
N GLY A 226 -2.48 2.22 -8.53
CA GLY A 226 -2.07 3.62 -8.46
C GLY A 226 -1.45 3.99 -7.11
N ARG A 227 -1.97 3.45 -6.00
CA ARG A 227 -1.36 3.64 -4.67
C ARG A 227 -0.08 2.83 -4.50
N LEU A 228 0.02 1.63 -5.10
CA LEU A 228 1.28 0.86 -5.16
C LEU A 228 2.40 1.58 -5.93
N LEU A 229 2.05 2.35 -6.95
CA LEU A 229 3.03 3.13 -7.72
C LEU A 229 3.82 4.11 -6.84
N ILE A 230 3.21 4.69 -5.81
CA ILE A 230 3.83 5.72 -4.96
C ILE A 230 5.10 5.20 -4.26
N PRO A 231 5.06 4.13 -3.43
CA PRO A 231 6.27 3.60 -2.80
C PRO A 231 7.28 3.08 -3.82
N LEU A 232 6.84 2.51 -4.95
CA LEU A 232 7.75 2.04 -6.00
C LEU A 232 8.56 3.19 -6.62
N VAL A 233 7.96 4.36 -6.83
CA VAL A 233 8.69 5.55 -7.29
C VAL A 233 9.75 5.95 -6.28
N PHE A 234 9.43 6.02 -4.97
CA PHE A 234 10.41 6.39 -3.95
C PHE A 234 11.58 5.41 -3.84
N VAL A 235 11.31 4.12 -3.98
CA VAL A 235 12.37 3.10 -3.99
C VAL A 235 13.20 3.20 -5.26
N LYS A 236 12.58 3.34 -6.43
CA LYS A 236 13.29 3.50 -7.71
C LYS A 236 14.19 4.73 -7.73
N GLU A 237 13.74 5.84 -7.14
CA GLU A 237 14.50 7.09 -7.05
C GLU A 237 15.55 7.08 -5.91
N GLY A 238 15.65 6.00 -5.13
CA GLY A 238 16.60 5.87 -4.02
C GLY A 238 16.30 6.78 -2.83
N VAL A 239 15.06 7.26 -2.70
CA VAL A 239 14.60 8.05 -1.54
C VAL A 239 14.32 7.14 -0.35
N LEU A 240 13.88 5.94 -0.61
CA LEU A 240 13.65 4.89 0.38
C LEU A 240 14.36 3.61 -0.07
N ALA A 241 15.08 2.97 0.86
CA ALA A 241 15.66 1.65 0.61
C ALA A 241 14.60 0.54 0.56
N GLU A 242 13.50 0.72 1.29
CA GLU A 242 12.40 -0.23 1.44
C GLU A 242 11.05 0.49 1.25
N PRO A 243 9.98 -0.20 0.82
CA PRO A 243 8.67 0.41 0.57
C PRO A 243 7.94 0.70 1.89
N LEU A 244 8.45 1.62 2.67
CA LEU A 244 7.95 1.93 4.03
C LEU A 244 7.11 3.20 4.11
N LEU A 245 6.70 3.75 2.99
CA LEU A 245 5.78 4.87 2.96
C LEU A 245 4.42 4.43 2.43
N TYR A 246 3.40 4.54 3.24
CA TYR A 246 2.03 4.21 2.88
C TYR A 246 1.07 5.34 3.19
N VAL A 247 0.58 5.95 2.14
CA VAL A 247 -0.29 7.12 2.22
C VAL A 247 -1.78 6.77 2.32
N SER A 248 -2.12 5.47 2.23
CA SER A 248 -3.53 5.05 2.18
C SER A 248 -4.32 5.39 3.42
N LEU A 249 -3.69 5.44 4.61
CA LEU A 249 -4.39 5.91 5.81
C LEU A 249 -4.82 7.36 5.67
N HIS A 250 -3.94 8.23 5.19
CA HIS A 250 -4.27 9.66 4.96
C HIS A 250 -5.35 9.80 3.89
N PHE A 251 -5.24 9.10 2.77
CA PHE A 251 -6.24 9.12 1.69
C PHE A 251 -7.59 8.59 2.15
N LYS A 252 -7.62 7.54 2.98
CA LYS A 252 -8.85 7.00 3.55
C LYS A 252 -9.53 7.98 4.49
N ARG A 253 -8.77 8.64 5.38
CA ARG A 253 -9.30 9.65 6.32
C ARG A 253 -9.84 10.88 5.62
N HIS A 254 -9.22 11.28 4.52
CA HIS A 254 -9.59 12.43 3.71
C HIS A 254 -10.15 12.02 2.34
N ARG A 255 -10.99 10.96 2.35
CA ARG A 255 -11.42 10.30 1.11
C ARG A 255 -12.11 11.24 0.13
N ASP A 256 -13.01 12.06 0.59
CA ASP A 256 -13.74 13.00 -0.25
C ASP A 256 -12.79 14.05 -0.84
N THR A 257 -11.92 14.64 -0.02
CA THR A 257 -10.88 15.58 -0.47
C THR A 257 -9.94 14.94 -1.50
N TYR A 258 -9.56 13.69 -1.30
CA TYR A 258 -8.70 12.94 -2.24
C TYR A 258 -9.37 12.83 -3.63
N TYR A 259 -10.62 12.41 -3.69
CA TYR A 259 -11.34 12.29 -4.97
C TYR A 259 -11.66 13.65 -5.60
N ASP A 260 -12.02 14.65 -4.80
CA ASP A 260 -12.26 16.02 -5.26
C ASP A 260 -10.99 16.63 -5.88
N LEU A 261 -9.81 16.40 -5.28
CA LEU A 261 -8.56 16.89 -5.82
C LEU A 261 -8.15 16.15 -7.10
N LEU A 262 -8.37 14.83 -7.21
CA LEU A 262 -8.20 14.12 -8.47
C LEU A 262 -9.08 14.72 -9.56
N GLN A 263 -10.34 15.02 -9.25
CA GLN A 263 -11.27 15.64 -10.21
C GLN A 263 -10.87 17.08 -10.53
N SER A 264 -10.54 17.89 -9.53
CA SER A 264 -10.13 19.28 -9.71
C SER A 264 -8.83 19.41 -10.52
N THR A 265 -7.91 18.46 -10.37
CA THR A 265 -6.70 18.41 -11.20
C THR A 265 -7.06 18.20 -12.68
N ARG A 266 -8.03 17.35 -12.99
CA ARG A 266 -8.51 17.10 -14.36
C ARG A 266 -9.20 18.33 -14.95
N THR A 267 -10.13 18.93 -14.20
CA THR A 267 -11.05 19.96 -14.70
C THR A 267 -10.49 21.38 -14.62
N ASN A 268 -9.66 21.67 -13.64
CA ASN A 268 -9.16 23.01 -13.34
C ASN A 268 -7.62 23.13 -13.42
N GLY A 269 -6.90 22.00 -13.58
CA GLY A 269 -5.45 21.97 -13.54
C GLY A 269 -4.88 22.32 -12.16
N ASP A 270 -5.58 21.97 -11.08
CA ASP A 270 -5.24 22.29 -9.67
C ASP A 270 -4.09 21.43 -9.12
N TRP A 271 -3.01 21.30 -9.89
CA TRP A 271 -1.86 20.47 -9.54
C TRP A 271 -1.18 20.91 -8.23
N GLU A 272 -1.09 22.21 -7.95
CA GLU A 272 -0.49 22.71 -6.71
C GLU A 272 -1.33 22.37 -5.48
N LYS A 273 -2.66 22.37 -5.59
CA LYS A 273 -3.53 21.92 -4.49
C LYS A 273 -3.33 20.43 -4.22
N TRP A 274 -3.24 19.63 -5.28
CA TRP A 274 -2.90 18.22 -5.16
C TRP A 274 -1.53 18.01 -4.52
N LEU A 275 -0.50 18.74 -4.95
CA LEU A 275 0.84 18.62 -4.36
C LEU A 275 0.88 18.95 -2.87
N ARG A 276 0.12 19.97 -2.42
CA ARG A 276 0.01 20.29 -0.97
C ARG A 276 -0.60 19.13 -0.21
N PHE A 277 -1.70 18.60 -0.69
CA PHE A 277 -2.37 17.44 -0.08
C PHE A 277 -1.44 16.21 -0.07
N PHE A 278 -0.79 15.92 -1.17
CA PHE A 278 0.12 14.78 -1.29
C PHE A 278 1.36 14.92 -0.38
N ALA A 279 1.98 16.11 -0.33
CA ALA A 279 3.12 16.36 0.55
C ALA A 279 2.73 16.21 2.02
N THR A 280 1.55 16.72 2.42
CA THR A 280 1.01 16.53 3.77
C THR A 280 0.74 15.04 4.07
N ALA A 281 0.21 14.29 3.11
CA ALA A 281 0.00 12.87 3.26
C ALA A 281 1.31 12.10 3.45
N VAL A 282 2.34 12.42 2.67
CA VAL A 282 3.68 11.81 2.77
C VAL A 282 4.31 12.14 4.12
N GLU A 283 4.30 13.40 4.53
CA GLU A 283 4.89 13.85 5.78
C GLU A 283 4.23 13.18 6.99
N SER A 284 2.90 13.21 7.06
CA SER A 284 2.14 12.61 8.17
C SER A 284 2.31 11.09 8.22
N SER A 285 2.28 10.41 7.07
CA SER A 285 2.48 8.95 6.99
C SER A 285 3.88 8.53 7.40
N ALA A 286 4.92 9.26 6.97
CA ALA A 286 6.29 8.98 7.35
C ALA A 286 6.52 9.17 8.87
N ARG A 287 5.95 10.23 9.46
CA ARG A 287 5.99 10.42 10.92
C ARG A 287 5.30 9.29 11.68
N GLN A 288 4.11 8.88 11.25
CA GLN A 288 3.39 7.78 11.87
C GLN A 288 4.18 6.46 11.80
N ALA A 289 4.83 6.18 10.67
CA ALA A 289 5.69 5.01 10.53
C ALA A 289 6.86 5.04 11.50
N VAL A 290 7.52 6.20 11.67
CA VAL A 290 8.61 6.40 12.65
C VAL A 290 8.13 6.11 14.08
N GLU A 291 6.99 6.66 14.48
CA GLU A 291 6.45 6.44 15.84
C GLU A 291 6.02 4.99 16.06
N MET A 292 5.48 4.33 15.05
CA MET A 292 5.17 2.90 15.10
C MET A 292 6.43 2.04 15.30
N VAL A 293 7.51 2.31 14.55
CA VAL A 293 8.80 1.61 14.73
C VAL A 293 9.32 1.79 16.14
N LYS A 294 9.31 3.01 16.68
CA LYS A 294 9.73 3.28 18.07
C LYS A 294 8.90 2.49 19.07
N ALA A 295 7.59 2.49 18.93
CA ALA A 295 6.68 1.79 19.82
C ALA A 295 6.89 0.26 19.78
N LEU A 296 7.09 -0.33 18.58
CA LEU A 296 7.38 -1.75 18.44
C LEU A 296 8.72 -2.12 19.03
N ASN A 297 9.76 -1.29 18.86
CA ASN A 297 11.07 -1.50 19.48
C ASN A 297 10.99 -1.44 21.01
N ALA A 298 10.27 -0.47 21.57
CA ALA A 298 10.06 -0.36 23.02
C ALA A 298 9.34 -1.60 23.57
N LEU A 299 8.24 -2.03 22.92
CA LEU A 299 7.53 -3.27 23.27
C LEU A 299 8.46 -4.49 23.21
N GLY A 300 9.25 -4.60 22.13
CA GLY A 300 10.17 -5.71 21.95
C GLY A 300 11.25 -5.79 23.04
N ASN A 301 11.79 -4.66 23.46
CA ASN A 301 12.79 -4.62 24.54
C ASN A 301 12.16 -5.00 25.90
N GLN A 302 11.01 -4.43 26.24
CA GLN A 302 10.29 -4.75 27.46
C GLN A 302 9.96 -6.25 27.57
N ASP A 303 9.48 -6.85 26.51
CA ASP A 303 9.10 -8.26 26.55
C ASP A 303 10.34 -9.20 26.59
N ARG A 304 11.46 -8.84 25.92
CA ARG A 304 12.73 -9.59 26.06
C ARG A 304 13.24 -9.57 27.50
N GLU A 305 13.18 -8.46 28.20
CA GLU A 305 13.53 -8.36 29.61
C GLU A 305 12.67 -9.26 30.49
N ARG A 306 11.34 -9.28 30.27
CA ARG A 306 10.40 -10.16 31.00
C ARG A 306 10.70 -11.64 30.75
N ILE A 307 11.00 -12.00 29.49
CA ILE A 307 11.35 -13.38 29.10
C ILE A 307 12.71 -13.79 29.68
N ALA A 308 13.71 -12.90 29.74
CA ALA A 308 15.00 -13.16 30.32
C ALA A 308 14.89 -13.59 31.79
N GLY A 309 13.88 -13.07 32.51
CA GLY A 309 13.58 -13.48 33.90
C GLY A 309 13.11 -14.92 34.08
N LEU A 310 12.83 -15.68 33.01
CA LEU A 310 12.38 -17.07 33.08
C LEU A 310 13.49 -18.10 33.34
N GLY A 311 14.73 -17.67 33.51
CA GLY A 311 15.86 -18.52 33.85
C GLY A 311 16.21 -19.54 32.75
N ARG A 312 16.27 -20.85 33.10
CA ARG A 312 16.73 -21.90 32.18
C ARG A 312 15.93 -22.03 30.89
N ILE A 313 14.66 -21.64 30.87
CA ILE A 313 13.81 -21.76 29.69
C ILE A 313 13.84 -20.50 28.82
N ALA A 314 14.44 -19.41 29.29
CA ALA A 314 14.49 -18.15 28.59
C ALA A 314 15.01 -18.24 27.14
N PRO A 315 16.10 -18.97 26.83
CA PRO A 315 16.60 -19.07 25.45
C PRO A 315 15.57 -19.69 24.49
N SER A 316 14.94 -20.80 24.87
CA SER A 316 13.88 -21.42 24.04
C SER A 316 12.64 -20.53 23.92
N CYS A 317 12.28 -19.83 25.00
CA CYS A 317 11.15 -18.90 25.00
C CYS A 317 11.42 -17.69 24.10
N LEU A 318 12.65 -17.14 24.12
CA LEU A 318 13.06 -16.05 23.24
C LEU A 318 13.01 -16.44 21.76
N GLN A 319 13.38 -17.66 21.39
CA GLN A 319 13.28 -18.13 20.00
C GLN A 319 11.81 -18.15 19.54
N VAL A 320 10.91 -18.69 20.35
CA VAL A 320 9.47 -18.70 20.05
C VAL A 320 8.91 -17.27 19.97
N TYR A 321 9.28 -16.42 20.93
CA TYR A 321 8.91 -15.01 20.97
C TYR A 321 9.38 -14.25 19.72
N GLN A 322 10.66 -14.41 19.33
CA GLN A 322 11.22 -13.76 18.13
C GLN A 322 10.44 -14.13 16.85
N THR A 323 9.99 -15.40 16.77
CA THR A 323 9.18 -15.85 15.65
C THR A 323 7.83 -15.12 15.60
N LEU A 324 7.16 -14.96 16.76
CA LEU A 324 5.91 -14.21 16.88
C LEU A 324 6.10 -12.70 16.75
N PHE A 325 7.27 -12.18 17.13
CA PHE A 325 7.60 -10.78 16.88
C PHE A 325 7.74 -10.48 15.38
N ARG A 326 8.22 -11.44 14.59
CA ARG A 326 8.31 -11.36 13.13
C ARG A 326 6.96 -11.53 12.45
N ARG A 327 6.18 -12.51 12.91
CA ARG A 327 4.82 -12.80 12.41
C ARG A 327 3.87 -12.90 13.60
N PRO A 328 3.12 -11.83 13.89
CA PRO A 328 2.38 -11.72 15.16
C PRO A 328 1.16 -12.65 15.29
N VAL A 329 0.85 -13.43 14.26
CA VAL A 329 -0.20 -14.45 14.28
C VAL A 329 0.36 -15.73 13.65
N MET A 330 0.46 -16.82 14.43
CA MET A 330 1.06 -18.07 13.94
C MET A 330 0.46 -19.31 14.59
N ARG A 331 0.53 -20.43 13.86
CA ARG A 331 0.25 -21.78 14.39
C ARG A 331 1.44 -22.35 15.11
N ILE A 332 1.18 -23.25 16.06
CA ILE A 332 2.22 -24.00 16.79
C ILE A 332 3.16 -24.76 15.84
N ALA A 333 2.59 -25.36 14.78
CA ALA A 333 3.37 -26.14 13.81
C ALA A 333 4.41 -25.27 13.07
N ASP A 334 4.00 -24.06 12.65
CA ASP A 334 4.86 -23.14 11.92
C ASP A 334 5.98 -22.60 12.80
N ILE A 335 5.66 -22.27 14.07
CA ILE A 335 6.66 -21.88 15.06
C ILE A 335 7.68 -23.04 15.28
N GLY A 336 7.19 -24.28 15.41
CA GLY A 336 8.05 -25.45 15.55
C GLY A 336 8.98 -25.67 14.37
N ALA A 337 8.47 -25.51 13.15
CA ALA A 337 9.26 -25.62 11.92
C ALA A 337 10.37 -24.54 11.84
N ILE A 338 10.06 -23.29 12.18
CA ILE A 338 11.03 -22.18 12.14
C ILE A 338 12.08 -22.30 13.24
N THR A 339 11.67 -22.70 14.45
CA THR A 339 12.57 -22.76 15.62
C THR A 339 13.31 -24.10 15.75
N ALA A 340 12.98 -25.09 14.92
CA ALA A 340 13.42 -26.49 15.04
C ALA A 340 13.13 -27.10 16.42
N GLN A 341 12.08 -26.63 17.11
CA GLN A 341 11.65 -27.13 18.41
C GLN A 341 10.47 -28.11 18.28
N SER A 342 10.40 -29.09 19.20
CA SER A 342 9.25 -30.00 19.25
C SER A 342 7.95 -29.26 19.58
N ALA A 343 6.82 -29.77 19.11
CA ALA A 343 5.49 -29.20 19.42
C ALA A 343 5.25 -29.08 20.93
N ASN A 344 5.72 -30.04 21.73
CA ASN A 344 5.63 -30.00 23.19
C ASN A 344 6.43 -28.83 23.79
N THR A 345 7.65 -28.60 23.28
CA THR A 345 8.48 -27.48 23.72
C THR A 345 7.83 -26.14 23.35
N VAL A 346 7.38 -26.00 22.09
CA VAL A 346 6.68 -24.79 21.63
C VAL A 346 5.44 -24.53 22.48
N ASN A 347 4.61 -25.54 22.74
CA ASN A 347 3.44 -25.41 23.61
C ASN A 347 3.79 -24.92 25.01
N LYS A 348 4.85 -25.45 25.61
CA LYS A 348 5.33 -25.02 26.93
C LYS A 348 5.77 -23.56 26.89
N MET A 349 6.53 -23.14 25.87
CA MET A 349 7.00 -21.75 25.72
C MET A 349 5.83 -20.80 25.48
N LEU A 350 4.86 -21.17 24.64
CA LEU A 350 3.64 -20.37 24.42
C LEU A 350 2.81 -20.25 25.71
N GLY A 351 2.74 -21.30 26.54
CA GLY A 351 2.13 -21.22 27.87
C GLY A 351 2.78 -20.18 28.78
N GLU A 352 4.11 -20.09 28.78
CA GLU A 352 4.84 -19.07 29.55
C GLU A 352 4.63 -17.66 28.97
N LEU A 353 4.63 -17.52 27.63
CA LEU A 353 4.33 -16.22 26.97
C LEU A 353 2.90 -15.77 27.25
N THR A 354 1.94 -16.71 27.33
CA THR A 354 0.56 -16.41 27.72
C THR A 354 0.47 -15.98 29.19
N ARG A 355 1.20 -16.68 30.10
CA ARG A 355 1.28 -16.31 31.51
C ARG A 355 1.88 -14.91 31.70
N LEU A 356 2.83 -14.53 30.86
CA LEU A 356 3.39 -13.18 30.82
C LEU A 356 2.45 -12.17 30.10
N ALA A 357 1.26 -12.57 29.64
CA ALA A 357 0.35 -11.74 28.83
C ALA A 357 1.01 -11.09 27.60
N ILE A 358 1.96 -11.81 26.96
CA ILE A 358 2.61 -11.39 25.71
C ILE A 358 1.80 -11.88 24.53
N VAL A 359 1.32 -13.13 24.58
CA VAL A 359 0.52 -13.73 23.51
C VAL A 359 -0.76 -14.33 24.06
N GLU A 360 -1.76 -14.50 23.19
CA GLU A 360 -3.00 -15.19 23.49
C GLU A 360 -3.35 -16.20 22.40
N GLU A 361 -4.09 -17.23 22.76
CA GLU A 361 -4.64 -18.20 21.84
C GLU A 361 -6.00 -17.70 21.34
N VAL A 362 -6.23 -17.68 20.02
CA VAL A 362 -7.38 -16.98 19.42
C VAL A 362 -8.39 -17.91 18.73
N THR A 363 -8.10 -19.20 18.63
CA THR A 363 -8.99 -20.16 17.93
C THR A 363 -9.93 -20.95 18.84
N GLY A 364 -9.61 -21.08 20.13
CA GLY A 364 -10.34 -21.92 21.07
C GLY A 364 -10.28 -23.43 20.76
N GLN A 365 -9.36 -23.84 19.88
CA GLN A 365 -9.27 -25.20 19.37
C GLN A 365 -8.35 -26.07 20.23
N LYS A 366 -8.63 -27.38 20.28
CA LYS A 366 -7.74 -28.37 20.92
C LYS A 366 -6.51 -28.70 20.07
N ARG A 367 -6.63 -28.59 18.74
CA ARG A 367 -5.55 -28.82 17.75
C ARG A 367 -5.48 -27.63 16.79
N ASN A 368 -4.35 -27.47 16.11
CA ASN A 368 -4.11 -26.37 15.16
C ASN A 368 -4.33 -24.98 15.79
N ARG A 369 -3.97 -24.84 17.07
CA ARG A 369 -4.11 -23.57 17.80
C ARG A 369 -3.27 -22.47 17.15
N VAL A 370 -3.86 -21.30 17.06
CA VAL A 370 -3.21 -20.07 16.57
C VAL A 370 -3.00 -19.14 17.76
N TYR A 371 -1.79 -18.59 17.82
CA TYR A 371 -1.41 -17.62 18.84
C TYR A 371 -1.20 -16.26 18.21
N GLN A 372 -1.61 -15.23 18.92
CA GLN A 372 -1.58 -13.84 18.50
C GLN A 372 -0.80 -13.00 19.50
N TYR A 373 0.02 -12.09 18.99
CA TYR A 373 0.70 -11.07 19.79
C TYR A 373 -0.11 -9.77 19.81
N SER A 374 -1.10 -9.70 20.70
CA SER A 374 -2.15 -8.68 20.70
C SER A 374 -1.62 -7.26 20.93
N ALA A 375 -0.62 -7.07 21.82
CA ALA A 375 -0.01 -5.75 22.03
C ALA A 375 0.69 -5.23 20.77
N TYR A 376 1.32 -6.11 19.98
CA TYR A 376 1.92 -5.77 18.70
C TYR A 376 0.85 -5.32 17.69
N LEU A 377 -0.22 -6.08 17.55
CA LEU A 377 -1.33 -5.74 16.65
C LEU A 377 -2.03 -4.46 17.08
N ALA A 378 -2.15 -4.19 18.39
CA ALA A 378 -2.68 -2.93 18.90
C ALA A 378 -1.85 -1.73 18.47
N ILE A 379 -0.50 -1.85 18.43
CA ILE A 379 0.38 -0.79 17.92
C ILE A 379 0.17 -0.59 16.41
N LEU A 380 0.05 -1.68 15.64
CA LEU A 380 -0.23 -1.59 14.20
C LEU A 380 -1.57 -0.91 13.91
N ASN A 381 -2.59 -1.22 14.71
CA ASN A 381 -3.94 -0.67 14.53
C ASN A 381 -4.12 0.74 15.09
N ARG A 382 -3.13 1.28 15.82
CA ARG A 382 -3.21 2.68 16.25
C ARG A 382 -3.35 3.58 15.03
N GLU A 383 -4.50 4.17 14.93
CA GLU A 383 -4.72 5.35 14.11
C GLU A 383 -4.20 6.52 14.97
N SER A 384 -2.97 6.99 14.69
CA SER A 384 -2.47 8.21 15.33
C SER A 384 -3.26 9.38 14.76
N ASP A 385 -3.81 10.21 15.61
CA ASP A 385 -4.53 11.44 15.24
C ASP A 385 -3.63 12.44 14.52
#